data_aa01d8d493032ed56300324790139323
#
_entry.id   aa01d8d493032ed56300324790139323
#
_cell.length_a   1.000
_cell.length_b   1.000
_cell.length_c   1.000
_cell.angle_alpha   90.00
_cell.angle_beta   90.00
_cell.angle_gamma   90.00
#
_symmetry.space_group_name_H-M   'P 1'
#
loop_
_entity.id
_entity.type
_entity.pdbx_description
1 polymer ?
#
loop_
_entity_poly.entity_id
_entity_poly.type
_entity_poly.pdbx_seq_one_letter_code
_entity_poly.pdbx_strand_id
1 'polypeptide(L)'
;MELFREILKLNEEYNLIENNDTIVVGFSGGPDSVFLVEMLKKLQDFFKFKIYLVHINHLLRGEDADADESFSYDYAKRNNLEIFAKRIPVKEIAKKTGKTLEEVGREERYNFFSEIYNKVGANKIATAHNKDDQIETFLFRLVRGTSLQGLEGIKLKYNNIIRPISEIYKKDILEYLNKNKIQYKIDKTNFENEFTRNSIRLDLIPFIEERYNIKFKDKIFSLIKEIRENNQNNSLNLSDYTDSENRIILEKTKFLSNFDKKNLLSLFLNKKNIEVNRNKIDEISSLIKSNGTKKIDLDKSYRIVKDYTYLYIEDKKENCVINNNVIQVKIPSEQIFDNFKITVSTVENLDIPKQKNQYLLDAIYNDIIEVRYRKEGDRIFLGEKHSKKIKEIFIDQKIPKDIRDRLPIFLYNNTIFWIYNVKKAYIPKINKNENKLIKVLITVEEVKWTIISLKMKS
;
A
#
# COMPACT_ATOMS: atom_id res chain seq x y z
N MET A 1 11.50 11.83 38.39
CA MET A 1 12.29 10.59 38.11
C MET A 1 11.44 9.43 37.60
N GLU A 2 10.20 9.31 38.07
CA GLU A 2 9.29 8.21 37.67
C GLU A 2 8.94 8.20 36.18
N LEU A 3 8.45 9.30 35.63
CA LEU A 3 8.11 9.44 34.21
C LEU A 3 9.28 9.11 33.26
N PHE A 4 10.49 9.52 33.64
CA PHE A 4 11.68 9.21 32.84
C PHE A 4 11.98 7.70 32.84
N ARG A 5 11.79 7.00 33.98
CA ARG A 5 11.95 5.55 34.05
C ARG A 5 10.95 4.81 33.19
N GLU A 6 9.70 5.29 33.12
CA GLU A 6 8.68 4.72 32.26
C GLU A 6 9.07 4.85 30.77
N ILE A 7 9.59 6.02 30.38
CA ILE A 7 10.07 6.25 28.99
C ILE A 7 11.31 5.39 28.68
N LEU A 8 12.23 5.28 29.62
CA LEU A 8 13.42 4.44 29.46
C LEU A 8 13.02 2.95 29.29
N LYS A 9 12.12 2.45 30.14
CA LYS A 9 11.58 1.09 30.05
C LYS A 9 10.89 0.86 28.69
N LEU A 10 10.05 1.80 28.25
CA LEU A 10 9.41 1.73 26.94
C LEU A 10 10.43 1.70 25.80
N ASN A 11 11.51 2.49 25.94
CA ASN A 11 12.60 2.49 24.97
C ASN A 11 13.31 1.14 24.90
N GLU A 12 13.61 0.53 26.05
CA GLU A 12 14.25 -0.79 26.12
C GLU A 12 13.38 -1.89 25.54
N GLU A 13 12.06 -1.83 25.79
CA GLU A 13 11.11 -2.84 25.31
C GLU A 13 10.90 -2.79 23.78
N TYR A 14 10.86 -1.58 23.21
CA TYR A 14 10.49 -1.38 21.79
C TYR A 14 11.64 -0.92 20.91
N ASN A 15 12.83 -0.69 21.44
CA ASN A 15 13.99 -0.17 20.71
C ASN A 15 13.63 1.07 19.89
N LEU A 16 13.01 2.07 20.58
CA LEU A 16 12.56 3.29 19.92
C LEU A 16 13.76 4.17 19.52
N ILE A 17 14.74 4.28 20.42
CA ILE A 17 15.94 5.12 20.28
C ILE A 17 17.17 4.27 20.56
N GLU A 18 18.16 4.34 19.68
CA GLU A 18 19.39 3.59 19.72
C GLU A 18 20.62 4.52 19.59
N ASN A 19 21.80 3.98 19.87
CA ASN A 19 23.03 4.73 19.65
C ASN A 19 23.22 5.09 18.17
N ASN A 20 23.75 6.29 17.92
CA ASN A 20 23.98 6.88 16.61
C ASN A 20 22.74 7.24 15.81
N ASP A 21 21.55 7.21 16.43
CA ASP A 21 20.35 7.74 15.79
C ASP A 21 20.50 9.23 15.48
N THR A 22 19.83 9.65 14.42
CA THR A 22 19.56 11.06 14.11
C THR A 22 18.07 11.24 14.03
N ILE A 23 17.52 12.02 14.96
CA ILE A 23 16.07 12.10 15.20
C ILE A 23 15.56 13.49 14.81
N VAL A 24 14.58 13.53 13.91
CA VAL A 24 13.78 14.72 13.62
C VAL A 24 12.59 14.75 14.57
N VAL A 25 12.41 15.82 15.33
CA VAL A 25 11.36 15.95 16.33
C VAL A 25 10.34 17.00 15.90
N GLY A 26 9.09 16.60 15.76
CA GLY A 26 7.98 17.55 15.54
C GLY A 26 7.77 18.42 16.78
N PHE A 27 8.08 19.72 16.65
CA PHE A 27 8.06 20.67 17.76
C PHE A 27 7.04 21.79 17.51
N SER A 28 5.92 21.75 18.23
CA SER A 28 4.86 22.78 18.15
C SER A 28 5.01 23.91 19.17
N GLY A 29 5.94 23.77 20.12
CA GLY A 29 6.02 24.65 21.28
C GLY A 29 5.01 24.33 22.38
N GLY A 30 4.02 23.48 22.12
CA GLY A 30 3.06 23.01 23.10
C GLY A 30 3.66 22.04 24.13
N PRO A 31 2.95 21.81 25.27
CA PRO A 31 3.51 21.08 26.41
C PRO A 31 3.99 19.68 26.05
N ASP A 32 3.28 18.94 25.20
CA ASP A 32 3.68 17.59 24.83
C ASP A 32 5.00 17.58 24.05
N SER A 33 5.15 18.50 23.09
CA SER A 33 6.36 18.58 22.27
C SER A 33 7.56 19.08 23.09
N VAL A 34 7.35 20.02 24.01
CA VAL A 34 8.39 20.47 24.94
C VAL A 34 8.79 19.33 25.88
N PHE A 35 7.85 18.62 26.47
CA PHE A 35 8.13 17.47 27.32
C PHE A 35 8.90 16.38 26.57
N LEU A 36 8.50 16.08 25.33
CA LEU A 36 9.22 15.10 24.49
C LEU A 36 10.69 15.49 24.35
N VAL A 37 10.99 16.75 24.00
CA VAL A 37 12.36 17.21 23.83
C VAL A 37 13.13 17.12 25.15
N GLU A 38 12.55 17.52 26.28
CA GLU A 38 13.19 17.39 27.59
C GLU A 38 13.51 15.95 27.96
N MET A 39 12.63 15.00 27.61
CA MET A 39 12.88 13.58 27.85
C MET A 39 13.97 13.03 26.88
N LEU A 40 13.95 13.45 25.63
CA LEU A 40 14.99 13.07 24.66
C LEU A 40 16.36 13.58 25.10
N LYS A 41 16.47 14.81 25.60
CA LYS A 41 17.71 15.35 26.16
C LYS A 41 18.25 14.50 27.33
N LYS A 42 17.36 14.04 28.21
CA LYS A 42 17.75 13.14 29.31
C LYS A 42 18.16 11.76 28.81
N LEU A 43 17.55 11.27 27.73
CA LEU A 43 17.95 10.00 27.11
C LEU A 43 19.32 10.08 26.46
N GLN A 44 19.81 11.28 26.09
CA GLN A 44 21.18 11.47 25.58
C GLN A 44 22.27 11.15 26.64
N ASP A 45 21.92 11.12 27.92
CA ASP A 45 22.85 10.65 28.98
C ASP A 45 23.08 9.12 28.90
N PHE A 46 22.16 8.37 28.26
CA PHE A 46 22.20 6.92 28.14
C PHE A 46 22.54 6.44 26.73
N PHE A 47 22.10 7.20 25.71
CA PHE A 47 22.27 6.85 24.30
C PHE A 47 22.89 8.04 23.56
N LYS A 48 23.86 7.77 22.68
CA LYS A 48 24.46 8.81 21.84
C LYS A 48 23.64 8.99 20.57
N PHE A 49 22.86 10.07 20.46
CA PHE A 49 22.06 10.40 19.28
C PHE A 49 21.94 11.91 19.08
N LYS A 50 21.51 12.33 17.88
CA LYS A 50 21.32 13.73 17.50
C LYS A 50 19.84 14.07 17.44
N ILE A 51 19.50 15.33 17.78
CA ILE A 51 18.14 15.87 17.76
C ILE A 51 18.10 17.09 16.85
N TYR A 52 17.13 17.09 15.93
CA TYR A 52 16.77 18.23 15.08
C TYR A 52 15.31 18.56 15.28
N LEU A 53 14.99 19.82 15.60
CA LEU A 53 13.62 20.27 15.77
C LEU A 53 13.01 20.69 14.43
N VAL A 54 11.72 20.40 14.26
CA VAL A 54 10.95 20.86 13.09
C VAL A 54 9.67 21.52 13.56
N HIS A 55 9.52 22.79 13.22
CA HIS A 55 8.33 23.61 13.52
C HIS A 55 7.57 23.95 12.23
N ILE A 56 6.24 23.95 12.28
CA ILE A 56 5.40 24.33 11.15
C ILE A 56 4.40 25.39 11.61
N ASN A 57 4.48 26.55 10.98
CA ASN A 57 3.49 27.60 11.12
C ASN A 57 2.46 27.45 9.98
N HIS A 58 1.25 27.04 10.35
CA HIS A 58 0.17 26.77 9.38
C HIS A 58 -0.54 28.04 8.87
N LEU A 59 -0.10 29.24 9.30
CA LEU A 59 -0.69 30.54 8.99
C LEU A 59 -2.20 30.63 9.25
N LEU A 60 -2.68 29.94 10.29
CA LEU A 60 -4.11 29.89 10.62
C LEU A 60 -4.52 30.95 11.65
N ARG A 61 -3.57 31.42 12.50
CA ARG A 61 -3.83 32.22 13.71
C ARG A 61 -3.10 33.57 13.75
N GLY A 62 -2.56 34.03 12.62
CA GLY A 62 -1.87 35.33 12.56
C GLY A 62 -0.77 35.47 13.60
N GLU A 63 -0.83 36.55 14.43
CA GLU A 63 0.20 36.88 15.43
C GLU A 63 0.46 35.78 16.48
N ASP A 64 -0.55 35.00 16.86
CA ASP A 64 -0.35 33.87 17.79
C ASP A 64 0.55 32.78 17.18
N ALA A 65 0.38 32.49 15.89
CA ALA A 65 1.22 31.51 15.19
C ALA A 65 2.67 32.00 15.01
N ASP A 66 2.86 33.31 14.80
CA ASP A 66 4.20 33.92 14.74
C ASP A 66 4.87 33.93 16.12
N ALA A 67 4.10 34.12 17.20
CA ALA A 67 4.59 34.01 18.57
C ALA A 67 5.00 32.58 18.94
N ASP A 68 4.31 31.55 18.40
CA ASP A 68 4.67 30.15 18.59
C ASP A 68 5.95 29.79 17.81
N GLU A 69 6.11 30.33 16.62
CA GLU A 69 7.33 30.19 15.83
C GLU A 69 8.53 30.85 16.53
N SER A 70 8.38 32.09 17.01
CA SER A 70 9.42 32.78 17.77
C SER A 70 9.80 32.02 19.04
N PHE A 71 8.82 31.53 19.80
CA PHE A 71 9.08 30.68 20.96
C PHE A 71 9.88 29.43 20.61
N SER A 72 9.57 28.82 19.47
CA SER A 72 10.27 27.60 19.01
C SER A 72 11.73 27.86 18.70
N TYR A 73 12.06 28.99 18.07
CA TYR A 73 13.46 29.41 17.86
C TYR A 73 14.19 29.72 19.17
N ASP A 74 13.54 30.45 20.08
CA ASP A 74 14.12 30.79 21.39
C ASP A 74 14.36 29.54 22.24
N TYR A 75 13.46 28.57 22.19
CA TYR A 75 13.59 27.29 22.88
C TYR A 75 14.79 26.50 22.31
N ALA A 76 14.88 26.39 20.99
CA ALA A 76 15.98 25.70 20.32
C ALA A 76 17.32 26.32 20.68
N LYS A 77 17.43 27.65 20.61
CA LYS A 77 18.64 28.40 20.95
C LYS A 77 19.07 28.18 22.41
N ARG A 78 18.13 28.27 23.36
CA ARG A 78 18.40 28.03 24.80
C ARG A 78 18.89 26.61 25.10
N ASN A 79 18.51 25.65 24.27
CA ASN A 79 18.83 24.23 24.44
C ASN A 79 19.95 23.74 23.52
N ASN A 80 20.62 24.63 22.78
CA ASN A 80 21.64 24.30 21.78
C ASN A 80 21.20 23.24 20.77
N LEU A 81 19.94 23.35 20.30
CA LEU A 81 19.35 22.46 19.31
C LEU A 81 19.18 23.20 17.97
N GLU A 82 19.39 22.50 16.87
CA GLU A 82 19.09 23.02 15.54
C GLU A 82 17.60 22.87 15.24
N ILE A 83 17.00 23.93 14.67
CA ILE A 83 15.58 23.97 14.31
C ILE A 83 15.37 24.38 12.85
N PHE A 84 14.48 23.70 12.19
CA PHE A 84 13.96 24.04 10.86
C PHE A 84 12.50 24.45 11.00
N ALA A 85 12.17 25.60 10.48
CA ALA A 85 10.77 26.09 10.47
C ALA A 85 10.28 26.33 9.04
N LYS A 86 8.98 26.08 8.82
CA LYS A 86 8.32 26.32 7.53
C LYS A 86 6.94 26.96 7.76
N ARG A 87 6.65 27.98 6.96
CA ARG A 87 5.33 28.62 6.93
C ARG A 87 4.51 28.04 5.77
N ILE A 88 3.30 27.57 6.05
CA ILE A 88 2.46 26.84 5.09
C ILE A 88 1.05 27.45 5.06
N PRO A 89 0.57 27.98 3.93
CA PRO A 89 -0.76 28.57 3.81
C PRO A 89 -1.85 27.48 3.66
N VAL A 90 -2.15 26.77 4.74
CA VAL A 90 -3.05 25.62 4.74
C VAL A 90 -4.45 25.95 4.24
N LYS A 91 -5.00 27.17 4.52
CA LYS A 91 -6.31 27.62 4.00
C LYS A 91 -6.36 27.68 2.48
N GLU A 92 -5.30 28.17 1.84
CA GLU A 92 -5.23 28.28 0.39
C GLU A 92 -5.09 26.91 -0.29
N ILE A 93 -4.26 26.04 0.30
CA ILE A 93 -4.06 24.68 -0.20
C ILE A 93 -5.37 23.88 -0.08
N ALA A 94 -6.06 23.99 1.06
CA ALA A 94 -7.35 23.32 1.28
C ALA A 94 -8.40 23.73 0.24
N LYS A 95 -8.52 25.05 -0.05
CA LYS A 95 -9.42 25.55 -1.11
C LYS A 95 -9.08 25.00 -2.50
N LYS A 96 -7.78 24.88 -2.84
CA LYS A 96 -7.33 24.39 -4.14
C LYS A 96 -7.53 22.87 -4.30
N THR A 97 -7.38 22.12 -3.21
CA THR A 97 -7.39 20.64 -3.24
C THR A 97 -8.74 20.02 -2.88
N GLY A 98 -9.67 20.80 -2.30
CA GLY A 98 -10.95 20.31 -1.78
C GLY A 98 -10.83 19.43 -0.52
N LYS A 99 -9.65 19.42 0.12
CA LYS A 99 -9.38 18.69 1.37
C LYS A 99 -9.76 19.57 2.57
N THR A 100 -9.95 18.93 3.73
CA THR A 100 -10.13 19.64 5.00
C THR A 100 -8.82 20.32 5.44
N LEU A 101 -8.92 21.33 6.31
CA LEU A 101 -7.75 22.01 6.86
C LEU A 101 -6.84 21.04 7.63
N GLU A 102 -7.44 20.07 8.32
CA GLU A 102 -6.73 19.06 9.09
C GLU A 102 -5.94 18.10 8.17
N GLU A 103 -6.60 17.60 7.11
CA GLU A 103 -5.93 16.72 6.14
C GLU A 103 -4.74 17.40 5.48
N VAL A 104 -4.90 18.65 5.04
CA VAL A 104 -3.80 19.43 4.45
C VAL A 104 -2.71 19.70 5.48
N GLY A 105 -3.07 20.15 6.68
CA GLY A 105 -2.11 20.43 7.74
C GLY A 105 -1.31 19.18 8.13
N ARG A 106 -1.95 18.01 8.15
CA ARG A 106 -1.30 16.73 8.42
C ARG A 106 -0.38 16.32 7.27
N GLU A 107 -0.84 16.38 6.04
CA GLU A 107 -0.06 16.02 4.84
C GLU A 107 1.21 16.88 4.71
N GLU A 108 1.06 18.20 4.82
CA GLU A 108 2.18 19.13 4.75
C GLU A 108 3.16 18.97 5.90
N ARG A 109 2.68 18.61 7.09
CA ARG A 109 3.54 18.29 8.24
C ARG A 109 4.44 17.10 7.94
N TYR A 110 3.89 16.02 7.42
CA TYR A 110 4.69 14.84 7.09
C TYR A 110 5.60 15.04 5.88
N ASN A 111 5.18 15.86 4.90
CA ASN A 111 6.02 16.27 3.78
C ASN A 111 7.25 17.02 4.29
N PHE A 112 7.06 17.99 5.19
CA PHE A 112 8.18 18.74 5.74
C PHE A 112 9.07 17.91 6.67
N PHE A 113 8.51 17.02 7.46
CA PHE A 113 9.29 16.06 8.23
C PHE A 113 10.18 15.21 7.32
N SER A 114 9.64 14.72 6.19
CA SER A 114 10.39 13.92 5.22
C SER A 114 11.48 14.73 4.52
N GLU A 115 11.22 15.98 4.20
CA GLU A 115 12.19 16.92 3.63
C GLU A 115 13.41 17.07 4.55
N ILE A 116 13.17 17.39 5.84
CA ILE A 116 14.24 17.58 6.81
C ILE A 116 14.91 16.26 7.19
N TYR A 117 14.15 15.17 7.30
CA TYR A 117 14.68 13.82 7.51
C TYR A 117 15.76 13.47 6.49
N ASN A 118 15.50 13.71 5.20
CA ASN A 118 16.48 13.47 4.13
C ASN A 118 17.64 14.46 4.19
N LYS A 119 17.37 15.74 4.49
CA LYS A 119 18.37 16.81 4.53
C LYS A 119 19.44 16.57 5.59
N VAL A 120 19.06 16.11 6.78
CA VAL A 120 19.99 15.90 7.90
C VAL A 120 20.48 14.45 8.00
N GLY A 121 20.08 13.57 7.08
CA GLY A 121 20.40 12.14 7.13
C GLY A 121 19.80 11.45 8.35
N ALA A 122 18.58 11.84 8.75
CA ALA A 122 17.90 11.23 9.88
C ALA A 122 17.48 9.80 9.58
N ASN A 123 17.31 8.99 10.63
CA ASN A 123 16.77 7.64 10.56
C ASN A 123 15.48 7.47 11.38
N LYS A 124 15.12 8.47 12.20
CA LYS A 124 13.88 8.46 12.99
C LYS A 124 13.21 9.83 13.01
N ILE A 125 11.87 9.81 13.15
CA ILE A 125 11.02 10.99 13.36
C ILE A 125 10.27 10.78 14.68
N ALA A 126 10.43 11.64 15.66
CA ALA A 126 9.73 11.58 16.92
C ALA A 126 8.52 12.53 16.95
N THR A 127 7.37 12.02 17.38
CA THR A 127 6.14 12.80 17.55
C THR A 127 5.62 12.70 18.99
N ALA A 128 5.04 13.79 19.47
CA ALA A 128 4.65 13.99 20.87
C ALA A 128 3.25 13.45 21.20
N HIS A 129 2.83 12.33 20.62
CA HIS A 129 1.58 11.68 21.02
C HIS A 129 1.71 11.12 22.45
N ASN A 130 0.73 11.38 23.27
CA ASN A 130 0.67 10.99 24.68
C ASN A 130 -0.36 9.87 24.94
N LYS A 131 -0.55 9.49 26.21
CA LYS A 131 -1.45 8.40 26.62
C LYS A 131 -2.93 8.76 26.40
N ASP A 132 -3.31 10.02 26.59
CA ASP A 132 -4.68 10.47 26.33
C ASP A 132 -5.01 10.36 24.82
N ASP A 133 -4.07 10.68 23.92
CA ASP A 133 -4.25 10.51 22.47
C ASP A 133 -4.48 9.04 22.07
N GLN A 134 -3.84 8.09 22.78
CA GLN A 134 -4.06 6.65 22.58
C GLN A 134 -5.50 6.27 22.89
N ILE A 135 -6.00 6.72 24.06
CA ILE A 135 -7.34 6.43 24.56
C ILE A 135 -8.40 7.06 23.64
N GLU A 136 -8.21 8.31 23.26
CA GLU A 136 -9.09 9.01 22.32
C GLU A 136 -9.16 8.31 20.97
N THR A 137 -8.00 7.90 20.44
CA THR A 137 -7.92 7.17 19.16
C THR A 137 -8.61 5.80 19.26
N PHE A 138 -8.44 5.09 20.36
CA PHE A 138 -9.13 3.83 20.63
C PHE A 138 -10.65 4.01 20.60
N LEU A 139 -11.16 4.96 21.39
CA LEU A 139 -12.60 5.23 21.48
C LEU A 139 -13.17 5.70 20.14
N PHE A 140 -12.47 6.60 19.46
CA PHE A 140 -12.86 7.08 18.14
C PHE A 140 -12.99 5.94 17.12
N ARG A 141 -12.03 5.03 17.10
CA ARG A 141 -12.06 3.87 16.21
C ARG A 141 -13.12 2.85 16.61
N LEU A 142 -13.32 2.67 17.92
CA LEU A 142 -14.37 1.79 18.44
C LEU A 142 -15.76 2.26 18.00
N VAL A 143 -16.05 3.56 18.13
CA VAL A 143 -17.33 4.15 17.72
C VAL A 143 -17.57 4.06 16.21
N ARG A 144 -16.51 4.22 15.41
CA ARG A 144 -16.60 4.09 13.95
C ARG A 144 -16.65 2.65 13.46
N GLY A 145 -16.34 1.70 14.31
CA GLY A 145 -16.20 0.29 13.95
C GLY A 145 -14.86 0.03 13.23
N THR A 146 -14.04 -0.82 13.83
CA THR A 146 -12.74 -1.22 13.31
C THR A 146 -12.44 -2.68 13.61
N SER A 147 -11.38 -3.23 13.03
CA SER A 147 -10.86 -4.54 13.40
C SER A 147 -10.16 -4.51 14.76
N LEU A 148 -9.91 -5.68 15.37
CA LEU A 148 -9.14 -5.77 16.60
C LEU A 148 -7.74 -5.12 16.45
N GLN A 149 -7.08 -5.30 15.32
CA GLN A 149 -5.82 -4.61 15.01
C GLN A 149 -5.97 -3.08 15.02
N GLY A 150 -7.07 -2.56 14.52
CA GLY A 150 -7.34 -1.13 14.53
C GLY A 150 -7.52 -0.56 15.93
N LEU A 151 -7.92 -1.37 16.91
CA LEU A 151 -8.05 -0.99 18.31
C LEU A 151 -6.71 -0.92 19.09
N GLU A 152 -5.59 -1.31 18.48
CA GLU A 152 -4.24 -1.16 19.05
C GLU A 152 -3.88 0.31 19.42
N GLY A 153 -4.69 1.28 19.01
CA GLY A 153 -4.41 2.70 19.19
C GLY A 153 -3.39 3.22 18.14
N ILE A 154 -2.60 4.20 18.55
CA ILE A 154 -1.52 4.76 17.75
C ILE A 154 -0.27 3.89 17.96
N LYS A 155 0.30 3.34 16.89
CA LYS A 155 1.51 2.50 16.99
C LYS A 155 2.67 3.24 17.63
N LEU A 156 3.39 2.59 18.55
CA LEU A 156 4.59 3.16 19.20
C LEU A 156 5.71 3.44 18.19
N LYS A 157 5.90 2.49 17.26
CA LYS A 157 6.85 2.58 16.15
C LYS A 157 6.13 2.19 14.86
N TYR A 158 6.24 3.03 13.85
CA TYR A 158 5.67 2.76 12.54
C TYR A 158 6.59 3.34 11.46
N ASN A 159 7.21 2.48 10.67
CA ASN A 159 8.30 2.83 9.77
C ASN A 159 9.42 3.55 10.54
N ASN A 160 9.73 4.79 10.17
CA ASN A 160 10.71 5.66 10.83
C ASN A 160 10.12 6.56 11.92
N ILE A 161 8.81 6.48 12.19
CA ILE A 161 8.14 7.33 13.19
C ILE A 161 8.11 6.62 14.54
N ILE A 162 8.55 7.32 15.60
CA ILE A 162 8.55 6.85 17.00
C ILE A 162 7.72 7.79 17.89
N ARG A 163 7.19 7.25 19.00
CA ARG A 163 6.35 7.98 19.95
C ARG A 163 6.76 7.68 21.40
N PRO A 164 7.88 8.27 21.84
CA PRO A 164 8.50 7.91 23.12
C PRO A 164 7.66 8.23 24.35
N ILE A 165 6.71 9.18 24.27
CA ILE A 165 5.88 9.63 25.41
C ILE A 165 4.44 9.12 25.34
N SER A 166 4.16 8.13 24.49
CA SER A 166 2.79 7.65 24.22
C SER A 166 2.12 6.90 25.39
N GLU A 167 2.85 6.61 26.45
CA GLU A 167 2.33 5.98 27.66
C GLU A 167 2.23 6.97 28.85
N ILE A 168 2.58 8.24 28.65
CA ILE A 168 2.55 9.28 29.68
C ILE A 168 1.25 10.10 29.54
N TYR A 169 0.54 10.31 30.65
CA TYR A 169 -0.65 11.14 30.66
C TYR A 169 -0.34 12.62 30.49
N LYS A 170 -1.24 13.35 29.84
CA LYS A 170 -1.16 14.81 29.68
C LYS A 170 -1.04 15.55 31.00
N LYS A 171 -1.80 15.14 32.02
CA LYS A 171 -1.72 15.71 33.36
C LYS A 171 -0.32 15.63 33.97
N ASP A 172 0.34 14.46 33.80
CA ASP A 172 1.66 14.22 34.38
C ASP A 172 2.75 15.02 33.61
N ILE A 173 2.55 15.20 32.30
CA ILE A 173 3.37 16.09 31.46
C ILE A 173 3.30 17.53 31.99
N LEU A 174 2.10 18.05 32.19
CA LEU A 174 1.89 19.39 32.68
C LEU A 174 2.46 19.57 34.09
N GLU A 175 2.24 18.63 35.00
CA GLU A 175 2.80 18.67 36.35
C GLU A 175 4.34 18.68 36.31
N TYR A 176 4.96 17.85 35.47
CA TYR A 176 6.40 17.83 35.30
C TYR A 176 6.95 19.18 34.82
N LEU A 177 6.36 19.75 33.77
CA LEU A 177 6.81 21.02 33.20
C LEU A 177 6.67 22.17 34.20
N ASN A 178 5.55 22.23 34.89
CA ASN A 178 5.30 23.26 35.90
C ASN A 178 6.25 23.13 37.09
N LYS A 179 6.45 21.93 37.63
CA LYS A 179 7.40 21.65 38.73
C LYS A 179 8.84 22.06 38.38
N ASN A 180 9.24 21.85 37.15
CA ASN A 180 10.58 22.19 36.66
C ASN A 180 10.66 23.60 36.08
N LYS A 181 9.58 24.41 36.14
CA LYS A 181 9.50 25.77 35.60
C LYS A 181 9.89 25.87 34.11
N ILE A 182 9.57 24.84 33.33
CA ILE A 182 9.83 24.78 31.92
C ILE A 182 8.67 25.47 31.18
N GLN A 183 9.02 26.48 30.36
CA GLN A 183 8.06 27.25 29.59
C GLN A 183 7.53 26.46 28.39
N TYR A 184 6.23 26.62 28.11
CA TYR A 184 5.57 26.07 26.93
C TYR A 184 4.44 26.99 26.47
N LYS A 185 3.96 26.84 25.26
CA LYS A 185 2.81 27.56 24.70
C LYS A 185 1.52 26.77 24.90
N ILE A 186 0.43 27.47 25.20
CA ILE A 186 -0.91 26.86 25.29
C ILE A 186 -1.66 27.24 24.02
N ASP A 187 -2.04 26.25 23.24
CA ASP A 187 -2.88 26.46 22.06
C ASP A 187 -4.35 26.63 22.50
N LYS A 188 -4.87 27.84 22.33
CA LYS A 188 -6.26 28.17 22.68
C LYS A 188 -7.29 27.56 21.73
N THR A 189 -6.88 27.16 20.53
CA THR A 189 -7.77 26.59 19.49
C THR A 189 -7.99 25.08 19.59
N ASN A 190 -7.33 24.39 20.50
CA ASN A 190 -7.62 22.99 20.82
C ASN A 190 -9.07 22.74 21.29
N PHE A 191 -9.87 23.80 21.44
CA PHE A 191 -11.26 23.75 21.84
C PHE A 191 -12.26 23.76 20.67
N GLU A 192 -11.85 24.02 19.41
CA GLU A 192 -12.81 24.34 18.33
C GLU A 192 -12.88 23.35 17.17
N ASN A 193 -11.92 22.44 16.91
CA ASN A 193 -11.77 21.90 15.54
C ASN A 193 -11.86 20.39 15.31
N GLU A 194 -12.17 19.55 16.28
CA GLU A 194 -12.50 18.16 16.01
C GLU A 194 -13.77 17.75 16.73
N PHE A 195 -14.93 18.02 16.15
CA PHE A 195 -16.23 17.70 16.75
C PHE A 195 -16.26 16.31 17.40
N THR A 196 -15.75 15.28 16.74
CA THR A 196 -15.83 13.92 17.28
C THR A 196 -14.76 13.61 18.33
N ARG A 197 -13.49 14.04 18.15
CA ARG A 197 -12.43 13.81 19.13
C ARG A 197 -12.57 14.71 20.34
N ASN A 198 -12.93 15.98 20.14
CA ASN A 198 -13.20 16.89 21.22
C ASN A 198 -14.40 16.42 22.07
N SER A 199 -15.46 15.92 21.46
CA SER A 199 -16.59 15.34 22.19
C SER A 199 -16.17 14.08 22.97
N ILE A 200 -15.31 13.21 22.42
CA ILE A 200 -14.76 12.08 23.19
C ILE A 200 -13.96 12.57 24.42
N ARG A 201 -13.10 13.58 24.24
CA ARG A 201 -12.23 14.13 25.29
C ARG A 201 -13.01 14.90 26.36
N LEU A 202 -13.94 15.77 25.94
CA LEU A 202 -14.60 16.74 26.82
C LEU A 202 -15.92 16.23 27.40
N ASP A 203 -16.61 15.33 26.71
CA ASP A 203 -17.92 14.85 27.10
C ASP A 203 -17.90 13.36 27.49
N LEU A 204 -17.46 12.46 26.56
CA LEU A 204 -17.62 11.02 26.75
C LEU A 204 -16.71 10.48 27.86
N ILE A 205 -15.43 10.79 27.82
CA ILE A 205 -14.47 10.30 28.84
C ILE A 205 -14.85 10.82 30.23
N PRO A 206 -15.06 12.13 30.46
CA PRO A 206 -15.46 12.64 31.75
C PRO A 206 -16.79 12.06 32.26
N PHE A 207 -17.78 11.90 31.35
CA PHE A 207 -19.07 11.29 31.68
C PHE A 207 -18.91 9.85 32.19
N ILE A 208 -18.03 9.05 31.56
CA ILE A 208 -17.81 7.66 32.01
C ILE A 208 -17.00 7.65 33.31
N GLU A 209 -15.99 8.50 33.46
CA GLU A 209 -15.16 8.56 34.67
C GLU A 209 -15.98 8.98 35.88
N GLU A 210 -16.88 9.94 35.72
CA GLU A 210 -17.73 10.45 36.82
C GLU A 210 -18.81 9.44 37.23
N ARG A 211 -19.50 8.82 36.25
CA ARG A 211 -20.70 8.00 36.52
C ARG A 211 -20.44 6.52 36.70
N TYR A 212 -19.40 5.99 36.08
CA TYR A 212 -19.21 4.55 36.00
C TYR A 212 -17.88 4.07 36.60
N ASN A 213 -16.77 4.68 36.21
CA ASN A 213 -15.46 4.22 36.67
C ASN A 213 -14.39 5.30 36.52
N ILE A 214 -13.97 5.87 37.66
CA ILE A 214 -12.91 6.89 37.70
C ILE A 214 -11.57 6.42 37.09
N LYS A 215 -11.33 5.10 37.03
CA LYS A 215 -10.15 4.51 36.40
C LYS A 215 -10.40 4.07 34.95
N PHE A 216 -11.42 4.61 34.28
CA PHE A 216 -11.81 4.23 32.94
C PHE A 216 -10.64 4.32 31.95
N LYS A 217 -9.90 5.43 31.95
CA LYS A 217 -8.72 5.60 31.08
C LYS A 217 -7.68 4.53 31.29
N ASP A 218 -7.38 4.16 32.54
CA ASP A 218 -6.42 3.11 32.85
C ASP A 218 -6.87 1.75 32.33
N LYS A 219 -8.18 1.44 32.43
CA LYS A 219 -8.75 0.19 31.92
C LYS A 219 -8.67 0.11 30.40
N ILE A 220 -9.01 1.20 29.70
CA ILE A 220 -8.89 1.28 28.24
C ILE A 220 -7.43 1.12 27.82
N PHE A 221 -6.51 1.81 28.52
CA PHE A 221 -5.10 1.72 28.17
C PHE A 221 -4.51 0.32 28.41
N SER A 222 -4.93 -0.37 29.46
CA SER A 222 -4.56 -1.78 29.70
C SER A 222 -5.05 -2.67 28.56
N LEU A 223 -6.29 -2.46 28.08
CA LEU A 223 -6.83 -3.19 26.93
C LEU A 223 -6.05 -2.90 25.64
N ILE A 224 -5.64 -1.64 25.40
CA ILE A 224 -4.78 -1.28 24.28
C ILE A 224 -3.47 -2.03 24.33
N LYS A 225 -2.84 -2.17 25.49
CA LYS A 225 -1.59 -2.93 25.67
C LYS A 225 -1.80 -4.41 25.37
N GLU A 226 -2.83 -5.01 25.92
CA GLU A 226 -3.18 -6.42 25.66
C GLU A 226 -3.41 -6.69 24.16
N ILE A 227 -4.15 -5.81 23.47
CA ILE A 227 -4.37 -5.91 22.02
C ILE A 227 -3.04 -5.80 21.26
N ARG A 228 -2.15 -4.87 21.68
CA ARG A 228 -0.84 -4.68 21.07
C ARG A 228 0.04 -5.93 21.22
N GLU A 229 0.12 -6.50 22.42
CA GLU A 229 0.85 -7.74 22.69
C GLU A 229 0.31 -8.91 21.86
N ASN A 230 -1.02 -9.06 21.80
CA ASN A 230 -1.66 -10.09 20.98
C ASN A 230 -1.35 -9.90 19.48
N ASN A 231 -1.34 -8.66 18.99
CA ASN A 231 -1.01 -8.36 17.59
C ASN A 231 0.47 -8.67 17.28
N GLN A 232 1.39 -8.47 18.22
CA GLN A 232 2.80 -8.82 18.05
C GLN A 232 3.03 -10.34 18.04
N ASN A 233 2.37 -11.06 18.94
CA ASN A 233 2.49 -12.51 19.06
C ASN A 233 1.82 -13.28 17.92
N ASN A 234 0.76 -12.72 17.33
CA ASN A 234 0.02 -13.29 16.19
C ASN A 234 0.41 -12.63 14.86
N SER A 235 1.63 -12.16 14.71
CA SER A 235 2.07 -11.51 13.47
C SER A 235 2.15 -12.52 12.34
N LEU A 236 1.04 -12.66 11.59
CA LEU A 236 1.06 -13.27 10.27
C LEU A 236 2.10 -12.52 9.43
N ASN A 237 3.13 -13.23 9.02
CA ASN A 237 4.11 -12.64 8.13
C ASN A 237 3.51 -12.58 6.70
N LEU A 238 3.20 -11.39 6.23
CA LEU A 238 2.60 -11.20 4.90
C LEU A 238 3.41 -11.87 3.78
N SER A 239 4.75 -11.92 3.92
CA SER A 239 5.64 -12.53 2.93
C SER A 239 5.39 -14.03 2.74
N ASP A 240 4.91 -14.73 3.76
CA ASP A 240 4.64 -16.16 3.67
C ASP A 240 3.43 -16.47 2.79
N TYR A 241 2.55 -15.48 2.61
CA TYR A 241 1.30 -15.58 1.86
C TYR A 241 1.34 -14.84 0.52
N THR A 242 2.41 -14.12 0.21
CA THR A 242 2.55 -13.36 -1.05
C THR A 242 3.64 -13.94 -1.94
N ASP A 243 3.54 -13.63 -3.25
CA ASP A 243 4.59 -13.90 -4.23
C ASP A 243 5.53 -12.70 -4.41
N SER A 244 6.48 -12.81 -5.36
CA SER A 244 7.45 -11.76 -5.69
C SER A 244 6.83 -10.46 -6.23
N GLU A 245 5.59 -10.52 -6.74
CA GLU A 245 4.83 -9.35 -7.23
C GLU A 245 3.90 -8.77 -6.14
N ASN A 246 4.06 -9.21 -4.88
CA ASN A 246 3.20 -8.84 -3.76
C ASN A 246 1.71 -9.16 -3.95
N ARG A 247 1.38 -10.29 -4.60
CA ARG A 247 0.01 -10.80 -4.72
C ARG A 247 -0.23 -11.88 -3.66
N ILE A 248 -1.36 -11.87 -2.98
CA ILE A 248 -1.73 -12.93 -2.04
C ILE A 248 -2.03 -14.22 -2.82
N ILE A 249 -1.36 -15.30 -2.47
CA ILE A 249 -1.55 -16.64 -3.02
C ILE A 249 -2.75 -17.29 -2.31
N LEU A 250 -3.88 -17.43 -2.99
CA LEU A 250 -5.14 -17.92 -2.40
C LEU A 250 -5.04 -19.32 -1.80
N GLU A 251 -4.25 -20.20 -2.42
CA GLU A 251 -4.00 -21.56 -1.93
C GLU A 251 -3.45 -21.56 -0.51
N LYS A 252 -2.51 -20.68 -0.20
CA LYS A 252 -1.89 -20.57 1.12
C LYS A 252 -2.86 -20.03 2.19
N THR A 253 -3.93 -19.36 1.79
CA THR A 253 -4.93 -18.80 2.72
C THR A 253 -6.01 -19.81 3.14
N LYS A 254 -6.09 -20.98 2.52
CA LYS A 254 -7.18 -21.94 2.74
C LYS A 254 -7.32 -22.37 4.20
N PHE A 255 -6.19 -22.60 4.87
CA PHE A 255 -6.14 -23.11 6.25
C PHE A 255 -6.21 -22.00 7.30
N LEU A 256 -6.18 -20.73 6.92
CA LEU A 256 -6.33 -19.62 7.84
C LEU A 256 -7.74 -19.53 8.39
N SER A 257 -7.86 -19.19 9.68
CA SER A 257 -9.15 -18.82 10.28
C SER A 257 -9.77 -17.60 9.57
N ASN A 258 -11.06 -17.35 9.75
CA ASN A 258 -11.69 -16.14 9.21
C ASN A 258 -11.07 -14.87 9.83
N PHE A 259 -10.65 -14.92 11.08
CA PHE A 259 -9.95 -13.83 11.76
C PHE A 259 -8.59 -13.57 11.11
N ASP A 260 -7.78 -14.60 10.90
CA ASP A 260 -6.45 -14.47 10.29
C ASP A 260 -6.52 -14.00 8.84
N LYS A 261 -7.52 -14.44 8.08
CA LYS A 261 -7.78 -13.94 6.72
C LYS A 261 -8.04 -12.44 6.71
N LYS A 262 -8.85 -11.93 7.64
CA LYS A 262 -9.12 -10.49 7.77
C LYS A 262 -7.87 -9.72 8.20
N ASN A 263 -7.07 -10.29 9.11
CA ASN A 263 -5.80 -9.71 9.52
C ASN A 263 -4.81 -9.64 8.36
N LEU A 264 -4.67 -10.72 7.61
CA LEU A 264 -3.81 -10.77 6.42
C LEU A 264 -4.23 -9.70 5.39
N LEU A 265 -5.54 -9.54 5.15
CA LEU A 265 -6.06 -8.51 4.26
C LEU A 265 -5.75 -7.10 4.76
N SER A 266 -5.91 -6.87 6.06
CA SER A 266 -5.57 -5.57 6.67
C SER A 266 -4.08 -5.24 6.52
N LEU A 267 -3.18 -6.21 6.76
CA LEU A 267 -1.74 -6.05 6.55
C LEU A 267 -1.41 -5.77 5.08
N PHE A 268 -2.07 -6.49 4.17
CA PHE A 268 -1.87 -6.34 2.73
C PHE A 268 -2.25 -4.95 2.21
N LEU A 269 -3.40 -4.42 2.65
CA LEU A 269 -3.87 -3.08 2.28
C LEU A 269 -3.03 -1.97 2.90
N ASN A 270 -2.65 -2.14 4.18
CA ASN A 270 -1.81 -1.19 4.89
C ASN A 270 -0.41 -1.03 4.25
N LYS A 271 0.14 -2.09 3.63
CA LYS A 271 1.41 -2.02 2.90
C LYS A 271 1.38 -1.01 1.74
N LYS A 272 0.19 -0.75 1.18
CA LYS A 272 -0.06 0.24 0.12
C LYS A 272 -0.63 1.56 0.66
N ASN A 273 -0.68 1.74 1.99
CA ASN A 273 -1.30 2.88 2.66
C ASN A 273 -2.79 3.08 2.31
N ILE A 274 -3.51 1.98 2.02
CA ILE A 274 -4.94 2.00 1.71
C ILE A 274 -5.71 1.75 3.00
N GLU A 275 -6.37 2.78 3.52
CA GLU A 275 -7.23 2.68 4.68
C GLU A 275 -8.64 2.23 4.26
N VAL A 276 -9.13 1.18 4.88
CA VAL A 276 -10.47 0.65 4.66
C VAL A 276 -11.17 0.37 5.99
N ASN A 277 -12.49 0.52 6.02
CA ASN A 277 -13.30 0.17 7.17
C ASN A 277 -13.55 -1.34 7.27
N ARG A 278 -14.11 -1.78 8.41
CA ARG A 278 -14.41 -3.19 8.68
C ARG A 278 -15.32 -3.82 7.63
N ASN A 279 -16.35 -3.10 7.20
CA ASN A 279 -17.30 -3.61 6.20
C ASN A 279 -16.60 -3.92 4.88
N LYS A 280 -15.62 -3.10 4.48
CA LYS A 280 -14.82 -3.31 3.27
C LYS A 280 -13.90 -4.53 3.38
N ILE A 281 -13.30 -4.76 4.55
CA ILE A 281 -12.53 -5.98 4.83
C ILE A 281 -13.42 -7.22 4.74
N ASP A 282 -14.64 -7.15 5.28
CA ASP A 282 -15.61 -8.25 5.23
C ASP A 282 -16.04 -8.55 3.79
N GLU A 283 -16.29 -7.51 2.99
CA GLU A 283 -16.57 -7.60 1.56
C GLU A 283 -15.43 -8.29 0.80
N ILE A 284 -14.18 -7.85 1.01
CA ILE A 284 -12.99 -8.44 0.38
C ILE A 284 -12.78 -9.89 0.86
N SER A 285 -12.95 -10.16 2.14
CA SER A 285 -12.85 -11.52 2.69
C SER A 285 -13.86 -12.48 2.05
N SER A 286 -15.05 -11.99 1.72
CA SER A 286 -16.07 -12.78 1.01
C SER A 286 -15.67 -13.12 -0.42
N LEU A 287 -14.89 -12.24 -1.09
CA LEU A 287 -14.36 -12.51 -2.43
C LEU A 287 -13.49 -13.75 -2.47
N ILE A 288 -12.67 -13.97 -1.43
CA ILE A 288 -11.75 -15.12 -1.38
C ILE A 288 -12.53 -16.44 -1.55
N LYS A 289 -13.75 -16.50 -1.04
CA LYS A 289 -14.64 -17.68 -1.13
C LYS A 289 -15.41 -17.77 -2.46
N SER A 290 -15.44 -16.71 -3.27
CA SER A 290 -16.22 -16.66 -4.50
C SER A 290 -15.53 -17.40 -5.67
N ASN A 291 -16.30 -17.84 -6.65
CA ASN A 291 -15.79 -18.47 -7.85
C ASN A 291 -15.47 -17.42 -8.94
N GLY A 292 -14.43 -17.71 -9.73
CA GLY A 292 -14.03 -16.89 -10.89
C GLY A 292 -13.31 -15.60 -10.52
N THR A 293 -13.09 -14.76 -11.52
CA THR A 293 -12.47 -13.45 -11.35
C THR A 293 -13.49 -12.43 -10.87
N LYS A 294 -13.21 -11.75 -9.76
CA LYS A 294 -14.04 -10.72 -9.15
C LYS A 294 -13.22 -9.47 -8.85
N LYS A 295 -13.86 -8.31 -8.86
CA LYS A 295 -13.22 -7.02 -8.61
C LYS A 295 -14.08 -6.21 -7.62
N ILE A 296 -13.42 -5.53 -6.66
CA ILE A 296 -14.04 -4.59 -5.72
C ILE A 296 -13.23 -3.30 -5.75
N ASP A 297 -13.90 -2.17 -5.91
CA ASP A 297 -13.25 -0.87 -5.81
C ASP A 297 -12.93 -0.54 -4.35
N LEU A 298 -11.69 -0.15 -4.08
CA LEU A 298 -11.23 0.30 -2.78
C LEU A 298 -11.45 1.80 -2.61
N ASP A 299 -11.00 2.56 -3.60
CA ASP A 299 -11.15 4.02 -3.67
C ASP A 299 -11.17 4.50 -5.15
N LYS A 300 -10.91 5.79 -5.38
CA LYS A 300 -10.87 6.37 -6.75
C LYS A 300 -9.69 5.84 -7.57
N SER A 301 -8.59 5.43 -6.94
CA SER A 301 -7.34 5.05 -7.59
C SER A 301 -7.14 3.54 -7.65
N TYR A 302 -7.57 2.81 -6.64
CA TYR A 302 -7.28 1.39 -6.49
C TYR A 302 -8.52 0.52 -6.48
N ARG A 303 -8.37 -0.72 -6.94
CA ARG A 303 -9.32 -1.80 -6.77
C ARG A 303 -8.61 -3.09 -6.42
N ILE A 304 -9.29 -3.95 -5.67
CA ILE A 304 -8.81 -5.29 -5.40
C ILE A 304 -9.37 -6.25 -6.44
N VAL A 305 -8.53 -7.12 -6.93
CA VAL A 305 -8.88 -8.13 -7.92
C VAL A 305 -8.58 -9.50 -7.33
N LYS A 306 -9.55 -10.38 -7.37
CA LYS A 306 -9.40 -11.80 -7.08
C LYS A 306 -9.54 -12.59 -8.37
N ASP A 307 -8.54 -13.34 -8.75
CA ASP A 307 -8.62 -14.32 -9.83
C ASP A 307 -8.69 -15.76 -9.28
N TYR A 308 -8.30 -16.75 -10.08
CA TYR A 308 -8.32 -18.16 -9.66
C TYR A 308 -7.21 -18.53 -8.70
N THR A 309 -6.10 -17.79 -8.69
CA THR A 309 -4.86 -18.13 -7.96
C THR A 309 -4.48 -17.04 -6.96
N TYR A 310 -4.72 -15.79 -7.33
CA TYR A 310 -4.21 -14.62 -6.61
C TYR A 310 -5.31 -13.63 -6.20
N LEU A 311 -5.00 -12.86 -5.16
CA LEU A 311 -5.70 -11.63 -4.81
C LEU A 311 -4.67 -10.50 -4.80
N TYR A 312 -4.93 -9.43 -5.55
CA TYR A 312 -3.99 -8.33 -5.75
C TYR A 312 -4.68 -6.98 -5.91
N ILE A 313 -3.91 -5.91 -5.70
CA ILE A 313 -4.36 -4.52 -5.85
C ILE A 313 -3.97 -4.05 -7.24
N GLU A 314 -4.96 -3.56 -7.99
CA GLU A 314 -4.82 -3.02 -9.34
C GLU A 314 -5.01 -1.49 -9.30
N ASP A 315 -4.09 -0.73 -9.91
CA ASP A 315 -4.26 0.70 -10.13
C ASP A 315 -5.23 0.93 -11.30
N LYS A 316 -6.28 1.72 -11.08
CA LYS A 316 -7.29 2.01 -12.12
C LYS A 316 -6.73 2.87 -13.26
N LYS A 317 -5.63 3.59 -13.03
CA LYS A 317 -4.98 4.43 -14.04
C LYS A 317 -4.10 3.62 -14.99
N GLU A 318 -3.62 2.45 -14.58
CA GLU A 318 -2.82 1.55 -15.40
C GLU A 318 -3.66 0.68 -16.36
N ASN A 319 -4.87 1.07 -16.71
CA ASN A 319 -5.63 0.40 -17.76
C ASN A 319 -4.84 0.52 -19.05
N CYS A 320 -4.02 -0.48 -19.34
CA CYS A 320 -3.41 -0.66 -20.65
C CYS A 320 -4.53 -0.66 -21.70
N VAL A 321 -4.48 0.28 -22.60
CA VAL A 321 -5.31 0.32 -23.80
C VAL A 321 -5.11 -1.04 -24.48
N ILE A 322 -6.18 -1.81 -24.61
CA ILE A 322 -6.16 -3.03 -25.44
C ILE A 322 -5.94 -2.53 -26.86
N ASN A 323 -4.71 -2.65 -27.36
CA ASN A 323 -4.42 -2.34 -28.76
C ASN A 323 -5.15 -3.38 -29.62
N ASN A 324 -6.06 -2.92 -30.48
CA ASN A 324 -6.68 -3.77 -31.49
C ASN A 324 -5.72 -4.08 -32.64
N ASN A 325 -4.44 -4.20 -32.35
CA ASN A 325 -3.41 -4.48 -33.33
C ASN A 325 -3.64 -5.88 -33.94
N VAL A 326 -3.56 -5.90 -35.25
CA VAL A 326 -3.51 -7.12 -36.08
C VAL A 326 -2.22 -7.04 -36.86
N ILE A 327 -1.38 -8.04 -36.74
CA ILE A 327 -0.17 -8.15 -37.58
C ILE A 327 -0.28 -9.30 -38.56
N GLN A 328 0.39 -9.15 -39.69
CA GLN A 328 0.49 -10.14 -40.74
C GLN A 328 1.94 -10.61 -40.81
N VAL A 329 2.18 -11.85 -40.42
CA VAL A 329 3.51 -12.47 -40.36
C VAL A 329 3.70 -13.32 -41.63
N LYS A 330 4.63 -12.94 -42.50
CA LYS A 330 4.98 -13.74 -43.72
C LYS A 330 5.74 -14.99 -43.33
N ILE A 331 5.61 -16.00 -44.14
CA ILE A 331 6.32 -17.30 -44.01
C ILE A 331 7.49 -17.35 -45.01
N PRO A 332 8.77 -17.43 -44.60
CA PRO A 332 9.28 -17.27 -43.23
C PRO A 332 9.52 -15.80 -42.87
N SER A 333 9.40 -15.42 -41.59
CA SER A 333 9.81 -14.11 -41.07
C SER A 333 9.84 -14.09 -39.54
N GLU A 334 10.28 -12.95 -39.01
CA GLU A 334 10.24 -12.65 -37.57
C GLU A 334 9.55 -11.29 -37.36
N GLN A 335 8.64 -11.22 -36.42
CA GLN A 335 7.94 -9.97 -36.07
C GLN A 335 7.65 -9.88 -34.57
N ILE A 336 7.44 -8.65 -34.09
CA ILE A 336 7.06 -8.37 -32.71
C ILE A 336 5.58 -7.99 -32.69
N PHE A 337 4.84 -8.65 -31.80
CA PHE A 337 3.46 -8.36 -31.48
C PHE A 337 3.36 -8.02 -30.00
N ASP A 338 3.31 -6.73 -29.68
CA ASP A 338 3.41 -6.18 -28.34
C ASP A 338 4.63 -6.78 -27.56
N ASN A 339 4.37 -7.59 -26.54
CA ASN A 339 5.42 -8.23 -25.73
C ASN A 339 5.82 -9.63 -26.22
N PHE A 340 5.44 -9.99 -27.45
CA PHE A 340 5.70 -11.31 -28.00
C PHE A 340 6.58 -11.20 -29.26
N LYS A 341 7.70 -11.90 -29.25
CA LYS A 341 8.51 -12.13 -30.43
C LYS A 341 8.02 -13.40 -31.12
N ILE A 342 7.60 -13.28 -32.35
CA ILE A 342 7.05 -14.36 -33.15
C ILE A 342 8.03 -14.67 -34.26
N THR A 343 8.60 -15.87 -34.24
CA THR A 343 9.52 -16.39 -35.27
C THR A 343 8.83 -17.49 -36.06
N VAL A 344 8.76 -17.33 -37.37
CA VAL A 344 8.19 -18.30 -38.29
C VAL A 344 9.30 -18.79 -39.20
N SER A 345 9.64 -20.08 -39.14
CA SER A 345 10.71 -20.72 -39.91
C SER A 345 10.22 -21.94 -40.65
N THR A 346 10.83 -22.22 -41.81
CA THR A 346 10.59 -23.47 -42.57
C THR A 346 11.45 -24.59 -42.00
N VAL A 347 10.89 -25.81 -41.89
CA VAL A 347 11.58 -26.99 -41.37
C VAL A 347 11.33 -28.20 -42.27
N GLU A 348 12.36 -29.01 -42.52
CA GLU A 348 12.23 -30.14 -43.44
C GLU A 348 11.72 -31.42 -42.75
N ASN A 349 12.17 -31.71 -41.52
CA ASN A 349 11.76 -32.87 -40.74
C ASN A 349 11.76 -32.54 -39.25
N LEU A 350 10.61 -32.27 -38.70
CA LEU A 350 10.45 -32.07 -37.24
C LEU A 350 9.28 -32.89 -36.72
N ASP A 351 9.49 -33.56 -35.60
CA ASP A 351 8.40 -34.12 -34.80
C ASP A 351 7.53 -33.02 -34.22
N ILE A 352 6.26 -33.33 -33.93
CA ILE A 352 5.32 -32.37 -33.34
C ILE A 352 5.92 -31.78 -32.06
N PRO A 353 6.09 -30.43 -31.98
CA PRO A 353 6.70 -29.81 -30.83
C PRO A 353 5.94 -30.11 -29.54
N LYS A 354 6.65 -30.61 -28.51
CA LYS A 354 6.07 -30.83 -27.18
C LYS A 354 5.91 -29.53 -26.39
N GLN A 355 6.61 -28.48 -26.77
CA GLN A 355 6.59 -27.19 -26.11
C GLN A 355 5.29 -26.43 -26.39
N LYS A 356 4.75 -25.77 -25.36
CA LYS A 356 3.47 -25.02 -25.46
C LYS A 356 3.62 -23.73 -26.26
N ASN A 357 4.82 -23.16 -26.32
CA ASN A 357 5.16 -21.94 -27.04
C ASN A 357 5.56 -22.20 -28.52
N GLN A 358 5.39 -23.40 -29.01
CA GLN A 358 5.69 -23.77 -30.39
C GLN A 358 4.50 -24.42 -31.06
N TYR A 359 4.33 -24.16 -32.34
CA TYR A 359 3.32 -24.79 -33.20
C TYR A 359 3.92 -25.20 -34.55
N LEU A 360 3.59 -26.39 -35.02
CA LEU A 360 3.96 -26.88 -36.35
C LEU A 360 2.72 -26.80 -37.25
N LEU A 361 2.84 -26.08 -38.36
CA LEU A 361 1.77 -25.84 -39.34
C LEU A 361 2.24 -26.32 -40.72
N ASP A 362 1.36 -26.95 -41.47
CA ASP A 362 1.54 -27.15 -42.92
C ASP A 362 0.95 -25.92 -43.64
N ALA A 363 1.78 -25.19 -44.39
CA ALA A 363 1.41 -23.92 -45.00
C ALA A 363 2.08 -23.77 -46.38
N ILE A 364 1.72 -22.74 -47.13
CA ILE A 364 2.32 -22.40 -48.42
C ILE A 364 3.43 -21.37 -48.20
N TYR A 365 4.54 -21.49 -48.89
CA TYR A 365 5.65 -20.54 -48.82
C TYR A 365 5.21 -19.14 -49.27
N ASN A 366 5.63 -18.09 -48.54
CA ASN A 366 5.21 -16.70 -48.71
C ASN A 366 3.75 -16.40 -48.31
N ASP A 367 3.05 -17.36 -47.76
CA ASP A 367 1.71 -17.08 -47.19
C ASP A 367 1.77 -16.29 -45.88
N ILE A 368 0.63 -15.85 -45.42
CA ILE A 368 0.49 -14.92 -44.31
C ILE A 368 -0.21 -15.63 -43.14
N ILE A 369 0.39 -15.51 -41.96
CA ILE A 369 -0.23 -15.85 -40.68
C ILE A 369 -0.70 -14.52 -40.02
N GLU A 370 -1.98 -14.44 -39.73
CA GLU A 370 -2.53 -13.31 -38.97
C GLU A 370 -2.37 -13.57 -37.48
N VAL A 371 -1.91 -12.55 -36.73
CA VAL A 371 -1.82 -12.60 -35.26
C VAL A 371 -2.55 -11.41 -34.70
N ARG A 372 -3.45 -11.69 -33.78
CA ARG A 372 -4.29 -10.68 -33.11
C ARG A 372 -4.74 -11.13 -31.72
N TYR A 373 -5.32 -10.23 -30.99
CA TYR A 373 -6.06 -10.58 -29.79
C TYR A 373 -7.46 -11.12 -30.12
N ARG A 374 -8.10 -11.76 -29.13
CA ARG A 374 -9.44 -12.33 -29.32
C ARG A 374 -10.48 -11.27 -29.66
N LYS A 375 -11.44 -11.66 -30.48
CA LYS A 375 -12.68 -10.91 -30.74
C LYS A 375 -13.87 -11.62 -30.12
N GLU A 376 -14.94 -10.90 -29.89
CA GLU A 376 -16.17 -11.52 -29.42
C GLU A 376 -16.73 -12.47 -30.50
N GLY A 377 -17.15 -13.65 -30.07
CA GLY A 377 -17.66 -14.67 -31.00
C GLY A 377 -16.58 -15.63 -31.54
N ASP A 378 -15.28 -15.41 -31.34
CA ASP A 378 -14.22 -16.30 -31.80
C ASP A 378 -14.42 -17.76 -31.38
N ARG A 379 -14.23 -18.66 -32.34
CA ARG A 379 -14.34 -20.12 -32.16
C ARG A 379 -13.09 -20.82 -32.69
N ILE A 380 -12.72 -21.91 -32.01
CA ILE A 380 -11.62 -22.77 -32.42
C ILE A 380 -12.16 -24.17 -32.68
N PHE A 381 -11.70 -24.83 -33.74
CA PHE A 381 -12.05 -26.21 -34.09
C PHE A 381 -11.27 -27.19 -33.21
N LEU A 382 -11.97 -28.13 -32.59
CA LEU A 382 -11.39 -29.21 -31.79
C LEU A 382 -11.53 -30.58 -32.42
N GLY A 383 -12.13 -30.64 -33.61
CA GLY A 383 -12.34 -31.81 -34.46
C GLY A 383 -13.06 -31.36 -35.72
N GLU A 384 -13.26 -32.29 -36.69
CA GLU A 384 -13.84 -31.99 -38.01
C GLU A 384 -15.20 -31.28 -37.95
N LYS A 385 -16.04 -31.63 -37.00
CA LYS A 385 -17.40 -31.09 -36.86
C LYS A 385 -17.64 -30.38 -35.50
N HIS A 386 -16.60 -30.27 -34.66
CA HIS A 386 -16.74 -29.74 -33.32
C HIS A 386 -15.92 -28.47 -33.15
N SER A 387 -16.60 -27.37 -32.90
CA SER A 387 -15.98 -26.08 -32.54
C SER A 387 -16.45 -25.61 -31.20
N LYS A 388 -15.57 -24.93 -30.45
CA LYS A 388 -15.85 -24.35 -29.13
C LYS A 388 -15.54 -22.87 -29.11
N LYS A 389 -16.35 -22.06 -28.41
CA LYS A 389 -16.06 -20.64 -28.22
C LYS A 389 -14.78 -20.48 -27.40
N ILE A 390 -13.90 -19.58 -27.80
CA ILE A 390 -12.63 -19.31 -27.09
C ILE A 390 -12.91 -18.86 -25.65
N LYS A 391 -13.97 -18.09 -25.44
CA LYS A 391 -14.42 -17.69 -24.08
C LYS A 391 -14.64 -18.89 -23.15
N GLU A 392 -15.25 -19.95 -23.65
CA GLU A 392 -15.52 -21.17 -22.87
C GLU A 392 -14.23 -21.92 -22.54
N ILE A 393 -13.29 -22.01 -23.50
CA ILE A 393 -11.98 -22.63 -23.27
C ILE A 393 -11.20 -21.88 -22.18
N PHE A 394 -11.22 -20.55 -22.19
CA PHE A 394 -10.57 -19.76 -21.17
C PHE A 394 -11.18 -19.95 -19.77
N ILE A 395 -12.52 -20.15 -19.70
CA ILE A 395 -13.19 -20.42 -18.44
C ILE A 395 -12.81 -21.83 -17.93
N ASP A 396 -12.87 -22.83 -18.78
CA ASP A 396 -12.53 -24.22 -18.43
C ASP A 396 -11.09 -24.37 -17.96
N GLN A 397 -10.18 -23.65 -18.59
CA GLN A 397 -8.76 -23.64 -18.20
C GLN A 397 -8.43 -22.65 -17.10
N LYS A 398 -9.43 -21.99 -16.51
CA LYS A 398 -9.30 -21.03 -15.41
C LYS A 398 -8.34 -19.86 -15.71
N ILE A 399 -8.29 -19.43 -16.99
CA ILE A 399 -7.46 -18.28 -17.36
C ILE A 399 -8.07 -16.99 -16.81
N PRO A 400 -7.33 -16.14 -16.07
CA PRO A 400 -7.81 -14.86 -15.58
C PRO A 400 -8.32 -13.93 -16.69
N LYS A 401 -9.34 -13.11 -16.40
CA LYS A 401 -10.03 -12.31 -17.43
C LYS A 401 -9.11 -11.31 -18.14
N ASP A 402 -8.23 -10.66 -17.40
CA ASP A 402 -7.25 -9.69 -17.87
C ASP A 402 -6.17 -10.32 -18.77
N ILE A 403 -5.81 -11.57 -18.52
CA ILE A 403 -4.87 -12.33 -19.37
C ILE A 403 -5.53 -12.73 -20.69
N ARG A 404 -6.84 -13.08 -20.67
CA ARG A 404 -7.58 -13.52 -21.87
C ARG A 404 -7.50 -12.53 -23.03
N ASP A 405 -7.53 -11.24 -22.69
CA ASP A 405 -7.55 -10.16 -23.68
C ASP A 405 -6.15 -9.79 -24.20
N ARG A 406 -5.10 -10.41 -23.63
CA ARG A 406 -3.68 -10.17 -23.97
C ARG A 406 -2.97 -11.40 -24.56
N LEU A 407 -3.69 -12.51 -24.76
CA LEU A 407 -3.10 -13.71 -25.35
C LEU A 407 -3.17 -13.64 -26.88
N PRO A 408 -2.04 -13.80 -27.58
CA PRO A 408 -2.02 -13.87 -29.04
C PRO A 408 -2.82 -15.06 -29.56
N ILE A 409 -3.62 -14.79 -30.57
CA ILE A 409 -4.39 -15.79 -31.34
C ILE A 409 -3.86 -15.79 -32.76
N PHE A 410 -3.55 -16.98 -33.25
CA PHE A 410 -2.97 -17.21 -34.57
C PHE A 410 -4.02 -17.73 -35.52
N LEU A 411 -4.13 -17.09 -36.70
CA LEU A 411 -5.05 -17.48 -37.75
C LEU A 411 -4.27 -17.77 -39.05
N TYR A 412 -4.73 -18.76 -39.74
CA TYR A 412 -4.31 -19.06 -41.10
C TYR A 412 -5.56 -19.28 -41.97
N ASN A 413 -5.65 -18.59 -43.11
CA ASN A 413 -6.82 -18.60 -43.99
C ASN A 413 -8.14 -18.30 -43.19
N ASN A 414 -8.14 -17.25 -42.36
CA ASN A 414 -9.25 -16.86 -41.51
C ASN A 414 -9.69 -17.91 -40.45
N THR A 415 -8.93 -18.98 -40.27
CA THR A 415 -9.24 -20.02 -39.31
C THR A 415 -8.29 -19.97 -38.13
N ILE A 416 -8.84 -19.87 -36.90
CA ILE A 416 -8.03 -19.88 -35.68
C ILE A 416 -7.46 -21.28 -35.47
N PHE A 417 -6.13 -21.38 -35.50
CA PHE A 417 -5.45 -22.65 -35.31
C PHE A 417 -4.68 -22.76 -34.00
N TRP A 418 -4.35 -21.64 -33.36
CA TRP A 418 -3.60 -21.67 -32.12
C TRP A 418 -3.95 -20.49 -31.23
N ILE A 419 -4.17 -20.77 -29.96
CA ILE A 419 -4.23 -19.79 -28.87
C ILE A 419 -2.96 -19.99 -28.04
N TYR A 420 -2.08 -19.01 -28.02
CA TYR A 420 -0.78 -19.10 -27.35
C TYR A 420 -0.87 -19.67 -25.96
N ASN A 421 -0.06 -20.68 -25.64
CA ASN A 421 0.01 -21.38 -24.34
C ASN A 421 -1.31 -22.02 -23.83
N VAL A 422 -2.42 -21.94 -24.59
CA VAL A 422 -3.74 -22.38 -24.15
C VAL A 422 -4.22 -23.60 -24.93
N LYS A 423 -4.40 -23.47 -26.23
CA LYS A 423 -5.02 -24.54 -27.03
C LYS A 423 -4.56 -24.53 -28.48
N LYS A 424 -4.25 -25.70 -28.98
CA LYS A 424 -4.03 -25.98 -30.40
C LYS A 424 -5.33 -26.49 -31.00
N ALA A 425 -5.68 -26.02 -32.22
CA ALA A 425 -6.85 -26.46 -32.95
C ALA A 425 -6.58 -27.83 -33.64
N TYR A 426 -7.67 -28.47 -34.00
CA TYR A 426 -7.65 -29.49 -35.04
C TYR A 426 -7.64 -28.80 -36.39
N ILE A 427 -6.60 -29.00 -37.16
CA ILE A 427 -6.53 -28.54 -38.57
C ILE A 427 -6.83 -29.75 -39.45
N PRO A 428 -7.88 -29.70 -40.26
CA PRO A 428 -8.11 -30.72 -41.29
C PRO A 428 -6.88 -30.81 -42.21
N LYS A 429 -6.46 -32.00 -42.54
CA LYS A 429 -5.37 -32.17 -43.53
C LYS A 429 -5.77 -31.46 -44.82
N ILE A 430 -5.00 -30.46 -45.22
CA ILE A 430 -5.18 -29.77 -46.50
C ILE A 430 -5.06 -30.79 -47.60
N ASN A 431 -6.02 -30.84 -48.54
CA ASN A 431 -5.99 -31.78 -49.68
C ASN A 431 -4.69 -31.62 -50.44
N LYS A 432 -3.96 -32.73 -50.63
CA LYS A 432 -2.60 -32.78 -51.19
C LYS A 432 -2.49 -32.33 -52.66
N ASN A 433 -3.58 -31.88 -53.28
CA ASN A 433 -3.60 -31.65 -54.74
C ASN A 433 -3.27 -30.22 -55.19
N GLU A 434 -3.03 -29.27 -54.27
CA GLU A 434 -2.68 -27.91 -54.65
C GLU A 434 -1.44 -27.43 -53.89
N ASN A 435 -0.35 -27.22 -54.68
CA ASN A 435 0.88 -26.52 -54.30
C ASN A 435 1.75 -27.14 -53.20
N LYS A 436 3.06 -27.03 -53.37
CA LYS A 436 4.09 -27.50 -52.43
C LYS A 436 3.83 -26.97 -50.99
N LEU A 437 3.14 -27.78 -50.19
CA LEU A 437 3.04 -27.53 -48.75
C LEU A 437 4.42 -27.68 -48.09
N ILE A 438 4.79 -26.72 -47.29
CA ILE A 438 6.00 -26.73 -46.46
C ILE A 438 5.62 -26.86 -45.00
N LYS A 439 6.48 -27.47 -44.20
CA LYS A 439 6.33 -27.46 -42.75
C LYS A 439 6.89 -26.17 -42.17
N VAL A 440 6.09 -25.52 -41.38
CA VAL A 440 6.41 -24.22 -40.74
C VAL A 440 6.38 -24.37 -39.23
N LEU A 441 7.50 -24.04 -38.60
CA LEU A 441 7.59 -23.95 -37.15
C LEU A 441 7.36 -22.50 -36.71
N ILE A 442 6.37 -22.30 -35.87
CA ILE A 442 6.08 -21.01 -35.22
C ILE A 442 6.56 -21.10 -33.80
N THR A 443 7.46 -20.20 -33.39
CA THR A 443 7.94 -20.06 -32.02
C THR A 443 7.57 -18.69 -31.48
N VAL A 444 7.06 -18.66 -30.28
CA VAL A 444 6.66 -17.41 -29.57
C VAL A 444 7.45 -17.27 -28.27
N GLU A 445 8.11 -16.15 -28.09
CA GLU A 445 8.89 -15.82 -26.93
C GLU A 445 8.35 -14.54 -26.30
N GLU A 446 8.17 -14.53 -24.97
CA GLU A 446 7.80 -13.31 -24.25
C GLU A 446 9.03 -12.42 -24.05
N VAL A 447 8.99 -11.20 -24.58
CA VAL A 447 10.05 -10.20 -24.45
C VAL A 447 9.78 -9.38 -23.20
N LYS A 448 10.55 -9.60 -22.13
CA LYS A 448 10.55 -8.71 -20.96
C LYS A 448 11.26 -7.41 -21.34
N TRP A 449 10.51 -6.34 -21.60
CA TRP A 449 11.09 -5.01 -21.67
C TRP A 449 11.52 -4.59 -20.25
N THR A 450 12.82 -4.73 -19.96
CA THR A 450 13.43 -3.97 -18.88
C THR A 450 13.29 -2.51 -19.28
N ILE A 451 12.58 -1.70 -18.47
CA ILE A 451 12.51 -0.26 -18.67
C ILE A 451 13.93 0.29 -18.52
N ILE A 452 14.67 0.32 -19.61
CA ILE A 452 15.87 1.13 -19.73
C ILE A 452 15.35 2.56 -19.88
N SER A 453 15.43 3.34 -18.80
CA SER A 453 15.26 4.77 -18.82
C SER A 453 16.16 5.38 -19.87
N LEU A 454 15.62 5.69 -21.04
CA LEU A 454 16.22 6.64 -21.96
C LEU A 454 16.21 8.03 -21.27
N LYS A 455 17.26 8.31 -20.51
CA LYS A 455 17.69 9.69 -20.29
C LYS A 455 18.13 10.22 -21.65
N MET A 456 17.22 10.84 -22.37
CA MET A 456 17.63 11.76 -23.43
C MET A 456 18.28 12.96 -22.77
N LYS A 457 19.56 13.13 -23.02
CA LYS A 457 20.28 14.40 -22.92
C LYS A 457 19.68 15.36 -23.95
N SER A 458 19.21 16.47 -23.52
CA SER A 458 19.35 17.78 -24.18
C SER A 458 19.08 18.86 -23.12
#